data_b027d1b8f11ae244eedef39c628b0dae
#
_entry.id   b027d1b8f11ae244eedef39c628b0dae
#
_cell.length_a   1.000
_cell.length_b   1.000
_cell.length_c   1.000
_cell.angle_alpha   90.00
_cell.angle_beta   90.00
_cell.angle_gamma   90.00
#
_symmetry.space_group_name_H-M   'P 1'
#
loop_
_entity.id
_entity.type
_entity.pdbx_description
1 polymer ?
#
loop_
_entity_poly.entity_id
_entity_poly.type
_entity_poly.pdbx_seq_one_letter_code
_entity_poly.pdbx_strand_id
1 'polypeptide(L)'
;MKDTLYSAHLPTADFAFNDAVATVFDDMIRRSVPGYGLSLAMTGLIAGRHAQPHSNLYDLGCSLGAATLAMRHAVEGRGCRILGIDNSPAMLARCREILDKDTATCPVDLICADIADIDIADASVVVLNFTLQFIPAERRQELLARIHAGLRKGGVLLLSEKIRFADDRMQEEMTELHHGFKRAHGYSQLEISQKRAALENVMIPETLDAHLQRLRHAGFSHAFPWFQCFNFTSLIACK
;
A
#
# COMPACT_ATOMS: atom_id res chain seq x y z
N MET A 1 11.59 1.31 -15.98
CA MET A 1 12.02 0.17 -16.86
C MET A 1 10.84 -0.78 -16.97
N LYS A 2 10.65 -1.46 -18.12
CA LYS A 2 9.53 -2.42 -18.28
C LYS A 2 9.76 -3.66 -17.41
N ASP A 3 8.71 -4.12 -16.71
CA ASP A 3 8.73 -5.37 -15.94
C ASP A 3 8.75 -6.58 -16.89
N THR A 4 9.83 -7.36 -16.84
CA THR A 4 10.04 -8.61 -17.58
C THR A 4 10.56 -9.72 -16.65
N LEU A 5 10.46 -9.56 -15.34
CA LEU A 5 11.01 -10.50 -14.35
C LEU A 5 10.47 -11.92 -14.50
N TYR A 6 9.23 -12.04 -14.95
CA TYR A 6 8.55 -13.32 -15.13
C TYR A 6 8.34 -13.71 -16.60
N SER A 7 9.09 -13.12 -17.54
CA SER A 7 8.96 -13.38 -18.99
C SER A 7 9.56 -14.71 -19.43
N ALA A 8 10.49 -15.28 -18.66
CA ALA A 8 11.10 -16.59 -18.90
C ALA A 8 10.65 -17.58 -17.81
N HIS A 9 10.76 -18.89 -18.08
CA HIS A 9 10.54 -19.92 -17.06
C HIS A 9 11.61 -19.79 -15.95
N LEU A 10 11.17 -19.45 -14.75
CA LEU A 10 12.01 -19.34 -13.56
C LEU A 10 11.65 -20.46 -12.56
N PRO A 11 12.62 -20.93 -11.75
CA PRO A 11 12.32 -21.75 -10.58
C PRO A 11 11.34 -21.00 -9.67
N THR A 12 10.38 -21.70 -9.10
CA THR A 12 9.42 -21.11 -8.16
C THR A 12 10.16 -20.65 -6.91
N ALA A 13 10.28 -19.34 -6.73
CA ALA A 13 10.80 -18.72 -5.53
C ALA A 13 9.75 -17.74 -5.01
N ASP A 14 9.67 -17.59 -3.69
CA ASP A 14 8.79 -16.61 -3.07
C ASP A 14 9.16 -15.19 -3.50
N PHE A 15 8.15 -14.35 -3.64
CA PHE A 15 8.32 -12.95 -4.02
C PHE A 15 9.07 -12.18 -2.93
N ALA A 16 10.11 -11.46 -3.33
CA ALA A 16 10.88 -10.60 -2.43
C ALA A 16 11.10 -9.22 -3.05
N PHE A 17 11.01 -8.18 -2.24
CA PHE A 17 11.25 -6.78 -2.64
C PHE A 17 12.75 -6.46 -2.72
N ASN A 18 13.47 -7.12 -3.62
CA ASN A 18 14.90 -6.98 -3.85
C ASN A 18 15.22 -5.93 -4.95
N ASP A 19 16.51 -5.76 -5.28
CA ASP A 19 16.99 -4.80 -6.30
C ASP A 19 16.37 -5.02 -7.68
N ALA A 20 16.17 -6.27 -8.10
CA ALA A 20 15.57 -6.59 -9.39
C ALA A 20 14.12 -6.11 -9.43
N VAL A 21 13.36 -6.37 -8.37
CA VAL A 21 11.97 -5.88 -8.23
C VAL A 21 11.94 -4.36 -8.11
N ALA A 22 12.81 -3.74 -7.30
CA ALA A 22 12.86 -2.29 -7.13
C ALA A 22 13.08 -1.55 -8.46
N THR A 23 13.85 -2.14 -9.38
CA THR A 23 14.14 -1.54 -10.69
C THR A 23 12.92 -1.44 -11.60
N VAL A 24 11.97 -2.37 -11.50
CA VAL A 24 10.78 -2.46 -12.38
C VAL A 24 9.47 -2.20 -11.66
N PHE A 25 9.50 -1.92 -10.35
CA PHE A 25 8.33 -1.91 -9.48
C PHE A 25 7.24 -0.92 -9.93
N ASP A 26 7.60 0.29 -10.39
CA ASP A 26 6.60 1.26 -10.86
C ASP A 26 5.83 0.75 -12.08
N ASP A 27 6.49 0.15 -13.06
CA ASP A 27 5.84 -0.50 -14.21
C ASP A 27 5.03 -1.72 -13.75
N MET A 28 5.60 -2.52 -12.87
CA MET A 28 4.98 -3.73 -12.33
C MET A 28 3.66 -3.42 -11.63
N ILE A 29 3.63 -2.44 -10.74
CA ILE A 29 2.43 -2.15 -9.94
C ILE A 29 1.33 -1.52 -10.79
N ARG A 30 1.68 -0.59 -11.70
CA ARG A 30 0.72 0.05 -12.62
C ARG A 30 0.06 -0.94 -13.57
N ARG A 31 0.79 -1.93 -14.03
CA ARG A 31 0.28 -3.00 -14.90
C ARG A 31 -0.43 -4.12 -14.14
N SER A 32 -0.31 -4.17 -12.82
CA SER A 32 -0.89 -5.23 -11.98
C SER A 32 -2.06 -4.78 -11.12
N VAL A 33 -2.15 -3.49 -10.76
CA VAL A 33 -3.18 -2.97 -9.85
C VAL A 33 -4.11 -2.02 -10.61
N PRO A 34 -5.35 -2.44 -10.88
CA PRO A 34 -6.34 -1.60 -11.55
C PRO A 34 -6.61 -0.32 -10.75
N GLY A 35 -6.56 0.82 -11.43
CA GLY A 35 -6.83 2.12 -10.80
C GLY A 35 -5.73 2.66 -9.87
N TYR A 36 -4.53 2.07 -9.87
CA TYR A 36 -3.43 2.46 -8.98
C TYR A 36 -3.13 3.96 -9.00
N GLY A 37 -2.98 4.56 -10.19
CA GLY A 37 -2.70 6.00 -10.31
C GLY A 37 -3.82 6.87 -9.75
N LEU A 38 -5.08 6.49 -9.95
CA LEU A 38 -6.24 7.20 -9.40
C LEU A 38 -6.28 7.08 -7.87
N SER A 39 -6.07 5.87 -7.33
CA SER A 39 -6.07 5.66 -5.88
C SER A 39 -4.97 6.47 -5.18
N LEU A 40 -3.78 6.59 -5.79
CA LEU A 40 -2.70 7.45 -5.27
C LEU A 40 -3.07 8.94 -5.26
N ALA A 41 -3.63 9.45 -6.36
CA ALA A 41 -4.08 10.84 -6.42
C ALA A 41 -5.12 11.15 -5.34
N MET A 42 -6.07 10.24 -5.14
CA MET A 42 -7.09 10.38 -4.09
C MET A 42 -6.50 10.22 -2.69
N THR A 43 -5.51 9.35 -2.49
CA THR A 43 -4.76 9.23 -1.21
C THR A 43 -4.14 10.58 -0.84
N GLY A 44 -3.48 11.27 -1.78
CA GLY A 44 -2.96 12.62 -1.56
C GLY A 44 -4.05 13.62 -1.17
N LEU A 45 -5.18 13.62 -1.89
CA LEU A 45 -6.30 14.52 -1.60
C LEU A 45 -6.88 14.27 -0.21
N ILE A 46 -7.11 13.01 0.17
CA ILE A 46 -7.65 12.65 1.49
C ILE A 46 -6.62 12.99 2.58
N ALA A 47 -5.33 12.71 2.36
CA ALA A 47 -4.27 13.09 3.29
C ALA A 47 -4.25 14.61 3.50
N GLY A 48 -4.30 15.40 2.42
CA GLY A 48 -4.37 16.86 2.51
C GLY A 48 -5.59 17.38 3.28
N ARG A 49 -6.73 16.70 3.20
CA ARG A 49 -7.94 17.05 3.96
C ARG A 49 -7.80 16.77 5.45
N HIS A 50 -7.17 15.65 5.83
CA HIS A 50 -7.12 15.16 7.22
C HIS A 50 -5.81 15.49 7.94
N ALA A 51 -4.76 15.89 7.23
CA ALA A 51 -3.50 16.30 7.83
C ALA A 51 -3.73 17.52 8.76
N GLN A 52 -3.29 17.36 10.00
CA GLN A 52 -3.34 18.42 11.02
C GLN A 52 -2.00 19.15 11.05
N PRO A 53 -1.99 20.48 11.28
CA PRO A 53 -0.76 21.24 11.34
C PRO A 53 0.24 20.64 12.37
N HIS A 54 1.51 20.64 12.01
CA HIS A 54 2.60 20.15 12.85
C HIS A 54 2.42 18.72 13.35
N SER A 55 1.83 17.85 12.52
CA SER A 55 1.67 16.41 12.80
C SER A 55 2.60 15.58 11.94
N ASN A 56 2.72 14.31 12.32
CA ASN A 56 3.35 13.29 11.52
C ASN A 56 2.35 12.65 10.55
N LEU A 57 2.83 12.31 9.35
CA LEU A 57 2.18 11.40 8.42
C LEU A 57 3.06 10.17 8.24
N TYR A 58 2.47 9.00 8.21
CA TYR A 58 3.19 7.74 8.06
C TYR A 58 2.81 7.05 6.77
N ASP A 59 3.81 6.58 6.02
CA ASP A 59 3.67 5.67 4.87
C ASP A 59 4.32 4.34 5.24
N LEU A 60 3.50 3.39 5.67
CA LEU A 60 3.94 2.09 6.18
C LEU A 60 4.02 1.07 5.04
N GLY A 61 5.23 0.67 4.67
CA GLY A 61 5.54 -0.05 3.44
C GLY A 61 5.61 0.90 2.25
N CYS A 62 6.40 1.95 2.38
CA CYS A 62 6.43 3.07 1.41
C CYS A 62 7.01 2.69 0.04
N SER A 63 7.75 1.58 -0.07
CA SER A 63 8.33 1.10 -1.33
C SER A 63 9.12 2.21 -2.05
N LEU A 64 8.76 2.55 -3.28
CA LEU A 64 9.39 3.64 -4.05
C LEU A 64 8.84 5.04 -3.69
N GLY A 65 8.00 5.18 -2.65
CA GLY A 65 7.51 6.46 -2.15
C GLY A 65 6.35 7.07 -2.93
N ALA A 66 5.57 6.28 -3.66
CA ALA A 66 4.47 6.83 -4.46
C ALA A 66 3.37 7.49 -3.60
N ALA A 67 2.97 6.87 -2.49
CA ALA A 67 2.03 7.47 -1.54
C ALA A 67 2.70 8.59 -0.73
N THR A 68 3.97 8.43 -0.35
CA THR A 68 4.79 9.47 0.27
C THR A 68 4.78 10.75 -0.56
N LEU A 69 5.04 10.68 -1.87
CA LEU A 69 5.00 11.83 -2.79
C LEU A 69 3.62 12.47 -2.87
N ALA A 70 2.58 11.65 -3.01
CA ALA A 70 1.21 12.16 -3.06
C ALA A 70 0.84 12.93 -1.79
N MET A 71 1.23 12.43 -0.60
CA MET A 71 1.06 13.13 0.67
C MET A 71 1.93 14.39 0.75
N ARG A 72 3.20 14.32 0.33
CA ARG A 72 4.19 15.41 0.41
C ARG A 72 3.68 16.68 -0.25
N HIS A 73 3.16 16.57 -1.47
CA HIS A 73 2.56 17.69 -2.19
C HIS A 73 1.27 18.19 -1.54
N ALA A 74 0.45 17.29 -1.00
CA ALA A 74 -0.85 17.63 -0.42
C ALA A 74 -0.77 18.40 0.92
N VAL A 75 0.36 18.27 1.65
CA VAL A 75 0.53 18.88 2.97
C VAL A 75 1.56 19.99 3.00
N GLU A 76 1.98 20.48 1.85
CA GLU A 76 2.97 21.55 1.74
C GLU A 76 2.55 22.81 2.54
N GLY A 77 3.49 23.41 3.25
CA GLY A 77 3.24 24.60 4.08
C GLY A 77 2.49 24.36 5.39
N ARG A 78 2.15 23.11 5.75
CA ARG A 78 1.42 22.81 7.00
C ARG A 78 2.32 22.51 8.20
N GLY A 79 3.64 22.54 8.03
CA GLY A 79 4.60 22.17 9.09
C GLY A 79 4.56 20.68 9.46
N CYS A 80 3.98 19.84 8.59
CA CYS A 80 3.95 18.40 8.76
C CYS A 80 5.30 17.76 8.42
N ARG A 81 5.49 16.52 8.87
CA ARG A 81 6.62 15.66 8.54
C ARG A 81 6.10 14.31 8.08
N ILE A 82 6.72 13.71 7.09
CA ILE A 82 6.35 12.38 6.59
C ILE A 82 7.44 11.38 7.01
N LEU A 83 7.02 10.26 7.55
CA LEU A 83 7.86 9.11 7.84
C LEU A 83 7.49 7.99 6.86
N GLY A 84 8.42 7.65 5.95
CA GLY A 84 8.31 6.54 5.02
C GLY A 84 9.08 5.34 5.56
N ILE A 85 8.38 4.25 5.86
CA ILE A 85 8.96 3.05 6.44
C ILE A 85 8.88 1.90 5.43
N ASP A 86 9.98 1.21 5.22
CA ASP A 86 10.03 -0.03 4.44
C ASP A 86 11.18 -0.90 4.97
N ASN A 87 11.02 -2.22 4.92
CA ASN A 87 12.07 -3.15 5.35
C ASN A 87 13.03 -3.53 4.22
N SER A 88 12.83 -3.04 3.00
CA SER A 88 13.70 -3.26 1.84
C SER A 88 14.67 -2.10 1.65
N PRO A 89 15.98 -2.28 1.90
CA PRO A 89 16.99 -1.26 1.59
C PRO A 89 17.00 -0.86 0.11
N ALA A 90 16.74 -1.82 -0.79
CA ALA A 90 16.69 -1.59 -2.24
C ALA A 90 15.55 -0.63 -2.63
N MET A 91 14.36 -0.83 -2.04
CA MET A 91 13.21 0.07 -2.25
C MET A 91 13.53 1.48 -1.72
N LEU A 92 14.06 1.59 -0.50
CA LEU A 92 14.38 2.88 0.11
C LEU A 92 15.48 3.65 -0.62
N ALA A 93 16.49 2.97 -1.16
CA ALA A 93 17.51 3.60 -1.99
C ALA A 93 16.88 4.28 -3.22
N ARG A 94 15.99 3.59 -3.92
CA ARG A 94 15.25 4.13 -5.07
C ARG A 94 14.27 5.23 -4.65
N CYS A 95 13.57 5.05 -3.53
CA CYS A 95 12.68 6.08 -2.98
C CYS A 95 13.44 7.39 -2.74
N ARG A 96 14.62 7.33 -2.14
CA ARG A 96 15.48 8.50 -1.92
C ARG A 96 15.84 9.19 -3.22
N GLU A 97 16.29 8.46 -4.24
CA GLU A 97 16.60 9.02 -5.57
C GLU A 97 15.40 9.75 -6.21
N ILE A 98 14.18 9.28 -5.94
CA ILE A 98 12.95 9.89 -6.44
C ILE A 98 12.62 11.16 -5.65
N LEU A 99 12.70 11.09 -4.31
CA LEU A 99 12.42 12.22 -3.42
C LEU A 99 13.43 13.38 -3.60
N ASP A 100 14.70 13.07 -3.89
CA ASP A 100 15.75 14.07 -4.14
C ASP A 100 15.51 14.89 -5.41
N LYS A 101 14.72 14.36 -6.35
CA LYS A 101 14.33 15.05 -7.60
C LYS A 101 13.01 15.79 -7.47
N ASP A 102 12.28 15.57 -6.39
CA ASP A 102 10.99 16.20 -6.14
C ASP A 102 11.16 17.62 -5.55
N THR A 103 10.25 18.51 -5.91
CA THR A 103 10.34 19.94 -5.57
C THR A 103 9.55 20.34 -4.32
N ALA A 104 8.70 19.47 -3.78
CA ALA A 104 7.95 19.75 -2.57
C ALA A 104 8.87 19.86 -1.34
N THR A 105 8.54 20.75 -0.41
CA THR A 105 9.40 21.13 0.72
C THR A 105 9.08 20.38 2.02
N CYS A 106 7.93 19.71 2.11
CA CYS A 106 7.59 18.94 3.30
C CYS A 106 8.67 17.89 3.59
N PRO A 107 9.26 17.87 4.82
CA PRO A 107 10.34 16.94 5.15
C PRO A 107 9.88 15.49 5.12
N VAL A 108 10.74 14.61 4.60
CA VAL A 108 10.51 13.16 4.54
C VAL A 108 11.69 12.44 5.18
N ASP A 109 11.43 11.59 6.17
CA ASP A 109 12.41 10.67 6.74
C ASP A 109 12.12 9.26 6.24
N LEU A 110 13.11 8.63 5.63
CA LEU A 110 13.07 7.23 5.22
C LEU A 110 13.72 6.36 6.28
N ILE A 111 12.97 5.39 6.79
CA ILE A 111 13.38 4.50 7.89
C ILE A 111 13.37 3.05 7.37
N CYS A 112 14.54 2.39 7.42
CA CYS A 112 14.65 0.98 7.08
C CYS A 112 14.34 0.12 8.31
N ALA A 113 13.11 -0.37 8.42
CA ALA A 113 12.64 -1.15 9.55
C ALA A 113 11.40 -1.97 9.20
N ASP A 114 11.11 -3.00 10.01
CA ASP A 114 9.80 -3.66 9.99
C ASP A 114 8.75 -2.68 10.58
N ILE A 115 7.63 -2.53 9.89
CA ILE A 115 6.52 -1.66 10.34
C ILE A 115 5.94 -2.09 11.68
N ALA A 116 6.13 -3.36 12.06
CA ALA A 116 5.73 -3.88 13.36
C ALA A 116 6.61 -3.35 14.52
N ASP A 117 7.80 -2.83 14.23
CA ASP A 117 8.74 -2.35 15.24
C ASP A 117 8.73 -0.81 15.38
N ILE A 118 7.91 -0.13 14.57
CA ILE A 118 7.82 1.33 14.56
C ILE A 118 6.79 1.83 15.57
N ASP A 119 7.21 2.75 16.42
CA ASP A 119 6.31 3.54 17.24
C ASP A 119 5.61 4.61 16.42
N ILE A 120 4.29 4.57 16.41
CA ILE A 120 3.47 5.59 15.74
C ILE A 120 3.02 6.59 16.77
N ALA A 121 3.38 7.85 16.57
CA ALA A 121 3.07 8.93 17.49
C ALA A 121 2.71 10.19 16.73
N ASP A 122 1.80 10.96 17.32
CA ASP A 122 1.41 12.29 16.84
C ASP A 122 0.95 12.29 15.36
N ALA A 123 0.36 11.18 14.92
CA ALA A 123 -0.02 10.98 13.52
C ALA A 123 -1.38 11.60 13.22
N SER A 124 -1.51 12.35 12.14
CA SER A 124 -2.80 12.76 11.60
C SER A 124 -3.26 11.88 10.43
N VAL A 125 -2.31 11.31 9.69
CA VAL A 125 -2.58 10.39 8.58
C VAL A 125 -1.61 9.22 8.66
N VAL A 126 -2.11 8.01 8.51
CA VAL A 126 -1.31 6.81 8.30
C VAL A 126 -1.79 6.13 7.01
N VAL A 127 -0.87 5.68 6.18
CA VAL A 127 -1.15 4.98 4.92
C VAL A 127 -0.56 3.57 5.00
N LEU A 128 -1.36 2.57 4.65
CA LEU A 128 -0.98 1.21 4.32
C LEU A 128 -1.46 0.94 2.89
N ASN A 129 -0.57 1.13 1.91
CA ASN A 129 -0.93 1.03 0.50
C ASN A 129 -0.47 -0.30 -0.10
N PHE A 130 -1.32 -1.31 -0.06
CA PHE A 130 -1.05 -2.70 -0.44
C PHE A 130 0.06 -3.36 0.40
N THR A 131 0.07 -3.06 1.69
CA THR A 131 1.11 -3.50 2.63
C THR A 131 0.60 -4.54 3.62
N LEU A 132 -0.60 -4.35 4.21
CA LEU A 132 -1.12 -5.20 5.27
C LEU A 132 -1.27 -6.67 4.82
N GLN A 133 -1.54 -6.91 3.55
CA GLN A 133 -1.66 -8.25 2.95
C GLN A 133 -0.36 -9.09 3.03
N PHE A 134 0.79 -8.45 3.25
CA PHE A 134 2.10 -9.10 3.43
C PHE A 134 2.45 -9.34 4.91
N ILE A 135 1.65 -8.81 5.83
CA ILE A 135 1.81 -9.04 7.27
C ILE A 135 1.09 -10.33 7.65
N PRO A 136 1.69 -11.21 8.48
CA PRO A 136 1.02 -12.38 9.01
C PRO A 136 -0.34 -12.03 9.64
N ALA A 137 -1.37 -12.82 9.36
CA ALA A 137 -2.75 -12.49 9.71
C ALA A 137 -2.94 -12.25 11.21
N GLU A 138 -2.22 -13.01 12.04
CA GLU A 138 -2.23 -12.93 13.51
C GLU A 138 -1.64 -11.60 14.03
N ARG A 139 -0.74 -10.96 13.29
CA ARG A 139 -0.11 -9.68 13.67
C ARG A 139 -0.89 -8.44 13.22
N ARG A 140 -1.83 -8.59 12.27
CA ARG A 140 -2.56 -7.47 11.66
C ARG A 140 -3.41 -6.70 12.66
N GLN A 141 -4.04 -7.40 13.62
CA GLN A 141 -4.90 -6.76 14.64
C GLN A 141 -4.08 -5.85 15.55
N GLU A 142 -2.93 -6.32 16.01
CA GLU A 142 -2.02 -5.57 16.88
C GLU A 142 -1.48 -4.32 16.16
N LEU A 143 -1.02 -4.48 14.90
CA LEU A 143 -0.54 -3.35 14.10
C LEU A 143 -1.62 -2.26 13.95
N LEU A 144 -2.86 -2.63 13.62
CA LEU A 144 -3.94 -1.65 13.47
C LEU A 144 -4.32 -0.98 14.79
N ALA A 145 -4.27 -1.70 15.92
CA ALA A 145 -4.49 -1.12 17.24
C ALA A 145 -3.39 -0.09 17.61
N ARG A 146 -2.12 -0.38 17.29
CA ARG A 146 -1.00 0.56 17.47
C ARG A 146 -1.15 1.80 16.58
N ILE A 147 -1.55 1.62 15.32
CA ILE A 147 -1.85 2.75 14.42
C ILE A 147 -2.94 3.61 15.03
N HIS A 148 -4.05 3.00 15.47
CA HIS A 148 -5.14 3.74 16.11
C HIS A 148 -4.65 4.49 17.36
N ALA A 149 -3.86 3.87 18.23
CA ALA A 149 -3.33 4.51 19.43
C ALA A 149 -2.48 5.74 19.08
N GLY A 150 -1.60 5.64 18.08
CA GLY A 150 -0.68 6.71 17.64
C GLY A 150 -1.32 7.85 16.84
N LEU A 151 -2.53 7.65 16.30
CA LEU A 151 -3.26 8.69 15.61
C LEU A 151 -3.74 9.77 16.58
N ARG A 152 -3.71 11.03 16.19
CA ARG A 152 -4.41 12.14 16.85
C ARG A 152 -5.92 11.97 16.72
N LYS A 153 -6.69 12.58 17.62
CA LYS A 153 -8.15 12.67 17.47
C LYS A 153 -8.50 13.32 16.12
N GLY A 154 -9.39 12.69 15.36
CA GLY A 154 -9.77 13.12 14.01
C GLY A 154 -8.75 12.75 12.92
N GLY A 155 -7.67 12.02 13.29
CA GLY A 155 -6.75 11.44 12.35
C GLY A 155 -7.33 10.22 11.63
N VAL A 156 -6.72 9.82 10.53
CA VAL A 156 -7.22 8.74 9.66
C VAL A 156 -6.15 7.74 9.27
N LEU A 157 -6.59 6.50 9.10
CA LEU A 157 -5.84 5.46 8.38
C LEU A 157 -6.43 5.31 6.97
N LEU A 158 -5.58 5.34 5.96
CA LEU A 158 -5.88 4.95 4.59
C LEU A 158 -5.31 3.56 4.34
N LEU A 159 -6.18 2.59 4.07
CA LEU A 159 -5.82 1.19 3.88
C LEU A 159 -6.24 0.74 2.49
N SER A 160 -5.29 0.40 1.63
CA SER A 160 -5.54 -0.19 0.31
C SER A 160 -5.06 -1.62 0.27
N GLU A 161 -5.93 -2.54 -0.18
CA GLU A 161 -5.65 -3.98 -0.17
C GLU A 161 -6.25 -4.68 -1.40
N LYS A 162 -5.62 -5.76 -1.82
CA LYS A 162 -6.29 -6.77 -2.63
C LYS A 162 -7.20 -7.58 -1.70
N ILE A 163 -8.46 -7.73 -2.09
CA ILE A 163 -9.44 -8.50 -1.32
C ILE A 163 -9.81 -9.81 -2.03
N ARG A 164 -10.33 -10.76 -1.26
CA ARG A 164 -11.03 -11.94 -1.76
C ARG A 164 -12.52 -11.81 -1.46
N PHE A 165 -13.32 -12.49 -2.25
CA PHE A 165 -14.76 -12.57 -2.05
C PHE A 165 -15.12 -13.89 -1.37
N ALA A 166 -16.16 -13.87 -0.54
CA ALA A 166 -16.66 -15.07 0.13
C ALA A 166 -17.48 -15.96 -0.81
N ASP A 167 -18.11 -15.37 -1.81
CA ASP A 167 -18.82 -16.08 -2.88
C ASP A 167 -17.84 -16.54 -3.95
N ASP A 168 -17.77 -17.85 -4.21
CA ASP A 168 -16.80 -18.46 -5.13
C ASP A 168 -16.99 -17.96 -6.58
N ARG A 169 -18.24 -17.78 -7.02
CA ARG A 169 -18.52 -17.29 -8.37
C ARG A 169 -18.05 -15.85 -8.56
N MET A 170 -18.28 -15.00 -7.57
CA MET A 170 -17.77 -13.62 -7.58
C MET A 170 -16.25 -13.62 -7.52
N GLN A 171 -15.64 -14.50 -6.73
CA GLN A 171 -14.19 -14.65 -6.65
C GLN A 171 -13.57 -15.02 -8.00
N GLU A 172 -14.17 -15.99 -8.71
CA GLU A 172 -13.73 -16.41 -10.05
C GLU A 172 -13.86 -15.26 -11.05
N GLU A 173 -15.01 -14.61 -11.12
CA GLU A 173 -15.27 -13.49 -12.04
C GLU A 173 -14.27 -12.35 -11.83
N MET A 174 -14.07 -11.91 -10.59
CA MET A 174 -13.14 -10.83 -10.27
C MET A 174 -11.68 -11.22 -10.56
N THR A 175 -11.34 -12.50 -10.41
CA THR A 175 -10.02 -13.01 -10.77
C THR A 175 -9.79 -12.96 -12.28
N GLU A 176 -10.77 -13.38 -13.07
CA GLU A 176 -10.67 -13.34 -14.54
C GLU A 176 -10.63 -11.90 -15.08
N LEU A 177 -11.43 -11.00 -14.54
CA LEU A 177 -11.37 -9.58 -14.87
C LEU A 177 -9.99 -8.99 -14.56
N HIS A 178 -9.40 -9.32 -13.41
CA HIS A 178 -8.05 -8.90 -13.06
C HIS A 178 -6.98 -9.50 -13.98
N HIS A 179 -7.11 -10.76 -14.38
CA HIS A 179 -6.23 -11.37 -15.39
C HIS A 179 -6.40 -10.70 -16.75
N GLY A 180 -7.63 -10.38 -17.14
CA GLY A 180 -7.94 -9.59 -18.34
C GLY A 180 -7.25 -8.23 -18.33
N PHE A 181 -7.31 -7.51 -17.19
CA PHE A 181 -6.61 -6.25 -16.99
C PHE A 181 -5.09 -6.39 -17.20
N LYS A 182 -4.45 -7.40 -16.59
CA LYS A 182 -3.01 -7.66 -16.76
C LYS A 182 -2.66 -7.94 -18.21
N ARG A 183 -3.45 -8.77 -18.90
CA ARG A 183 -3.25 -9.06 -20.35
C ARG A 183 -3.36 -7.79 -21.19
N ALA A 184 -4.37 -6.96 -20.94
CA ALA A 184 -4.53 -5.66 -21.63
C ALA A 184 -3.35 -4.70 -21.40
N HIS A 185 -2.63 -4.86 -20.28
CA HIS A 185 -1.41 -4.10 -19.98
C HIS A 185 -0.13 -4.85 -20.37
N GLY A 186 -0.23 -5.85 -21.26
CA GLY A 186 0.89 -6.51 -21.94
C GLY A 186 1.60 -7.58 -21.14
N TYR A 187 1.00 -8.18 -20.10
CA TYR A 187 1.48 -9.41 -19.51
C TYR A 187 1.02 -10.63 -20.28
N SER A 188 1.90 -11.57 -20.53
CA SER A 188 1.59 -12.89 -21.05
C SER A 188 0.92 -13.79 -19.99
N GLN A 189 0.27 -14.86 -20.42
CA GLN A 189 -0.30 -15.85 -19.50
C GLN A 189 0.78 -16.49 -18.61
N LEU A 190 1.98 -16.71 -19.14
CA LEU A 190 3.11 -17.26 -18.40
C LEU A 190 3.52 -16.31 -17.27
N GLU A 191 3.71 -15.01 -17.55
CA GLU A 191 4.06 -14.00 -16.54
C GLU A 191 2.99 -13.90 -15.44
N ILE A 192 1.70 -13.96 -15.80
CA ILE A 192 0.59 -13.94 -14.84
C ILE A 192 0.64 -15.14 -13.92
N SER A 193 0.84 -16.35 -14.47
CA SER A 193 0.88 -17.58 -13.68
C SER A 193 2.10 -17.67 -12.77
N GLN A 194 3.28 -17.32 -13.25
CA GLN A 194 4.51 -17.34 -12.47
C GLN A 194 4.46 -16.31 -11.31
N LYS A 195 4.01 -15.09 -11.61
CA LYS A 195 3.84 -14.06 -10.57
C LYS A 195 2.80 -14.45 -9.53
N ARG A 196 1.72 -15.12 -9.94
CA ARG A 196 0.73 -15.66 -9.01
C ARG A 196 1.36 -16.69 -8.08
N ALA A 197 2.09 -17.66 -8.62
CA ALA A 197 2.77 -18.69 -7.83
C ALA A 197 3.78 -18.08 -6.84
N ALA A 198 4.57 -17.09 -7.27
CA ALA A 198 5.51 -16.40 -6.39
C ALA A 198 4.85 -15.63 -5.24
N LEU A 199 3.64 -15.12 -5.43
CA LEU A 199 2.90 -14.35 -4.41
C LEU A 199 2.01 -15.23 -3.50
N GLU A 200 1.76 -16.47 -3.84
CA GLU A 200 0.74 -17.31 -3.20
C GLU A 200 0.96 -17.49 -1.69
N ASN A 201 2.23 -17.63 -1.26
CA ASN A 201 2.59 -17.83 0.15
C ASN A 201 2.92 -16.51 0.87
N VAL A 202 3.09 -15.42 0.14
CA VAL A 202 3.62 -14.16 0.69
C VAL A 202 2.52 -13.11 0.84
N MET A 203 1.56 -13.10 -0.08
CA MET A 203 0.45 -12.15 -0.08
C MET A 203 -0.86 -12.87 0.23
N ILE A 204 -1.42 -12.61 1.41
CA ILE A 204 -2.63 -13.26 1.91
C ILE A 204 -3.81 -12.28 1.92
N PRO A 205 -4.64 -12.24 0.86
CA PRO A 205 -5.82 -11.38 0.80
C PRO A 205 -6.92 -11.87 1.75
N GLU A 206 -7.64 -10.92 2.34
CA GLU A 206 -8.81 -11.19 3.19
C GLU A 206 -10.07 -10.56 2.59
N THR A 207 -11.23 -10.86 3.16
CA THR A 207 -12.49 -10.25 2.71
C THR A 207 -12.59 -8.80 3.19
N LEU A 208 -13.38 -7.99 2.48
CA LEU A 208 -13.71 -6.63 2.91
C LEU A 208 -14.28 -6.61 4.33
N ASP A 209 -15.18 -7.54 4.65
CA ASP A 209 -15.77 -7.66 5.98
C ASP A 209 -14.73 -7.94 7.06
N ALA A 210 -13.74 -8.80 6.78
CA ALA A 210 -12.65 -9.08 7.72
C ALA A 210 -11.83 -7.79 8.02
N HIS A 211 -11.53 -6.99 6.99
CA HIS A 211 -10.86 -5.70 7.18
C HIS A 211 -11.72 -4.74 8.00
N LEU A 212 -13.01 -4.57 7.69
CA LEU A 212 -13.91 -3.69 8.42
C LEU A 212 -14.11 -4.12 9.89
N GLN A 213 -14.21 -5.42 10.15
CA GLN A 213 -14.31 -5.94 11.51
C GLN A 213 -13.00 -5.68 12.29
N ARG A 214 -11.85 -5.93 11.68
CA ARG A 214 -10.55 -5.70 12.32
C ARG A 214 -10.34 -4.23 12.64
N LEU A 215 -10.70 -3.31 11.76
CA LEU A 215 -10.63 -1.87 12.00
C LEU A 215 -11.51 -1.45 13.18
N ARG A 216 -12.75 -1.97 13.28
CA ARG A 216 -13.62 -1.73 14.44
C ARG A 216 -13.00 -2.26 15.73
N HIS A 217 -12.47 -3.47 15.74
CA HIS A 217 -11.81 -4.06 16.90
C HIS A 217 -10.51 -3.32 17.29
N ALA A 218 -9.84 -2.65 16.35
CA ALA A 218 -8.70 -1.78 16.63
C ALA A 218 -9.10 -0.42 17.24
N GLY A 219 -10.39 -0.09 17.29
CA GLY A 219 -10.92 1.12 17.94
C GLY A 219 -11.36 2.23 16.97
N PHE A 220 -11.26 2.05 15.66
CA PHE A 220 -11.70 3.05 14.68
C PHE A 220 -13.22 3.24 14.77
N SER A 221 -13.65 4.51 14.90
CA SER A 221 -15.07 4.88 15.06
C SER A 221 -15.89 4.63 13.80
N HIS A 222 -15.28 4.89 12.64
CA HIS A 222 -15.88 4.69 11.32
C HIS A 222 -14.84 4.11 10.38
N ALA A 223 -15.23 3.12 9.57
CA ALA A 223 -14.42 2.59 8.50
C ALA A 223 -15.31 2.23 7.31
N PHE A 224 -14.95 2.68 6.11
CA PHE A 224 -15.72 2.43 4.90
C PHE A 224 -14.83 2.46 3.66
N PRO A 225 -15.20 1.72 2.59
CA PRO A 225 -14.51 1.80 1.30
C PRO A 225 -14.87 3.12 0.62
N TRP A 226 -13.87 3.77 0.03
CA TRP A 226 -14.02 4.96 -0.81
C TRP A 226 -13.63 4.70 -2.27
N PHE A 227 -12.93 3.59 -2.54
CA PHE A 227 -12.55 3.16 -3.88
C PHE A 227 -12.58 1.63 -3.95
N GLN A 228 -13.06 1.10 -5.07
CA GLN A 228 -12.92 -0.31 -5.43
C GLN A 228 -12.82 -0.47 -6.93
N CYS A 229 -11.88 -1.30 -7.38
CA CYS A 229 -11.77 -1.73 -8.77
C CYS A 229 -11.44 -3.23 -8.78
N PHE A 230 -12.38 -4.02 -9.27
CA PHE A 230 -12.35 -5.49 -9.19
C PHE A 230 -12.13 -5.96 -7.74
N ASN A 231 -11.04 -6.69 -7.50
CA ASN A 231 -10.63 -7.18 -6.20
C ASN A 231 -9.58 -6.32 -5.49
N PHE A 232 -9.50 -5.03 -5.84
CA PHE A 232 -8.66 -4.03 -5.14
C PHE A 232 -9.56 -2.98 -4.51
N THR A 233 -9.39 -2.74 -3.22
CA THR A 233 -10.20 -1.78 -2.48
C THR A 233 -9.33 -0.83 -1.67
N SER A 234 -9.81 0.39 -1.46
CA SER A 234 -9.21 1.35 -0.54
C SER A 234 -10.25 1.81 0.46
N LEU A 235 -9.86 1.79 1.73
CA LEU A 235 -10.66 2.11 2.89
C LEU A 235 -10.12 3.39 3.55
N ILE A 236 -11.01 4.15 4.17
CA ILE A 236 -10.65 5.15 5.16
C ILE A 236 -11.20 4.70 6.51
N ALA A 237 -10.39 4.82 7.56
CA ALA A 237 -10.80 4.55 8.93
C ALA A 237 -10.45 5.74 9.82
N CYS A 238 -11.44 6.23 10.57
CA CYS A 238 -11.37 7.45 11.39
C CYS A 238 -11.19 7.12 12.87
N LYS A 239 -10.28 7.84 13.55
CA LYS A 239 -10.13 7.80 15.01
C LYS A 239 -11.12 8.72 15.70
#